data_961ddae618a831c55be73232e2e26ff8
#
_entry.id   961ddae618a831c55be73232e2e26ff8
#
_cell.length_a   1.000
_cell.length_b   1.000
_cell.length_c   1.000
_cell.angle_alpha   90.00
_cell.angle_beta   90.00
_cell.angle_gamma   90.00
#
_symmetry.space_group_name_H-M   'P 1'
#
loop_
_entity.id
_entity.type
_entity.pdbx_description
1 polymer ?
#
loop_
_entity_poly.entity_id
_entity_poly.type
_entity_poly.pdbx_seq_one_letter_code
_entity_poly.pdbx_strand_id
1 'polypeptide(L)'
;VAYGGKGGRGNVTLATRNNPCPSFAERGEPGEVRKIKVELRMLADVGLVGMPSVGKSTLLSMITNANPKIASYHFTTLSPNLGVVTTKEHYNYVIADLPGLIEGASEGTGLGHKFLKHIERTKIIAHIIDMSSSEGRDPYEDYLIIRQELEKFSPKLLNKQEIIIANKMDLPTAKENLEKFKQKVNKEVYEISALTNQNLDIIINVLGDLVKNTPEEVLYDEDIQESHVLYKFKKEKPFTIIKEDH
;
A
#
# COMPACT_ATOMS: atom_id res chain seq x y z
N VAL A 1 -22.09 4.21 7.24
CA VAL A 1 -21.71 5.36 6.41
C VAL A 1 -22.90 6.25 6.08
N ALA A 2 -24.05 5.68 5.73
CA ALA A 2 -25.31 6.39 5.52
C ALA A 2 -26.45 5.59 6.15
N TYR A 3 -27.42 6.27 6.73
CA TYR A 3 -28.57 5.66 7.37
C TYR A 3 -29.79 5.67 6.45
N GLY A 4 -30.58 4.61 6.50
CA GLY A 4 -31.87 4.57 5.82
C GLY A 4 -32.88 5.48 6.52
N GLY A 5 -33.82 6.03 5.75
CA GLY A 5 -34.96 6.76 6.32
C GLY A 5 -35.93 5.84 7.05
N LYS A 6 -36.72 6.41 7.93
CA LYS A 6 -37.77 5.69 8.65
C LYS A 6 -38.92 5.32 7.71
N GLY A 7 -39.40 4.09 7.78
CA GLY A 7 -40.59 3.68 7.02
C GLY A 7 -41.87 4.40 7.49
N GLY A 8 -42.74 4.74 6.54
CA GLY A 8 -44.06 5.28 6.84
C GLY A 8 -44.99 4.24 7.37
N ARG A 9 -46.04 4.66 8.14
CA ARG A 9 -47.04 3.76 8.64
C ARG A 9 -48.04 3.38 7.53
N GLY A 10 -48.35 2.11 7.45
CA GLY A 10 -49.37 1.61 6.52
C GLY A 10 -50.79 2.00 6.94
N ASN A 11 -51.72 1.83 6.00
CA ASN A 11 -53.15 2.17 6.21
C ASN A 11 -53.77 1.45 7.42
N VAL A 12 -53.41 0.21 7.69
CA VAL A 12 -53.90 -0.56 8.84
C VAL A 12 -53.55 0.11 10.18
N THR A 13 -52.36 0.67 10.28
CA THR A 13 -51.89 1.36 11.50
C THR A 13 -52.54 2.74 11.68
N LEU A 14 -53.09 3.31 10.58
CA LEU A 14 -53.81 4.59 10.56
C LEU A 14 -55.32 4.44 10.70
N ALA A 15 -55.81 3.21 10.82
CA ALA A 15 -57.22 2.93 11.02
C ALA A 15 -57.75 3.54 12.33
N THR A 16 -58.92 4.14 12.29
CA THR A 16 -59.64 4.73 13.44
C THR A 16 -61.08 4.18 13.51
N ARG A 17 -61.74 4.39 14.63
CA ARG A 17 -63.15 3.97 14.80
C ARG A 17 -64.06 4.55 13.74
N ASN A 18 -63.77 5.78 13.29
CA ASN A 18 -64.57 6.49 12.28
C ASN A 18 -64.16 6.17 10.85
N ASN A 19 -62.95 5.68 10.66
CA ASN A 19 -62.40 5.25 9.35
C ASN A 19 -61.58 3.96 9.55
N PRO A 20 -62.26 2.80 9.58
CA PRO A 20 -61.61 1.52 9.85
C PRO A 20 -60.71 1.01 8.71
N CYS A 21 -60.87 1.57 7.49
CA CYS A 21 -60.08 1.19 6.33
C CYS A 21 -59.67 2.44 5.52
N PRO A 22 -58.69 3.22 6.01
CA PRO A 22 -58.25 4.40 5.28
C PRO A 22 -57.57 4.03 3.97
N SER A 23 -57.82 4.84 2.93
CA SER A 23 -57.24 4.66 1.61
C SER A 23 -55.86 5.35 1.46
N PHE A 24 -55.27 5.83 2.56
CA PHE A 24 -54.00 6.55 2.59
C PHE A 24 -53.02 5.87 3.55
N ALA A 25 -51.72 6.11 3.31
CA ALA A 25 -50.60 5.68 4.14
C ALA A 25 -49.57 6.82 4.28
N GLU A 26 -48.76 6.76 5.30
CA GLU A 26 -47.64 7.70 5.44
C GLU A 26 -46.55 7.34 4.47
N ARG A 27 -45.90 8.36 3.87
CA ARG A 27 -44.68 8.16 3.13
C ARG A 27 -43.50 7.98 4.10
N GLY A 28 -42.57 7.08 3.74
CA GLY A 28 -41.35 6.96 4.48
C GLY A 28 -40.47 8.22 4.35
N GLU A 29 -39.56 8.39 5.29
CA GLU A 29 -38.54 9.44 5.25
C GLU A 29 -37.48 9.09 4.21
N PRO A 30 -36.92 10.08 3.48
CA PRO A 30 -35.78 9.82 2.60
C PRO A 30 -34.57 9.39 3.41
N GLY A 31 -33.83 8.41 2.92
CA GLY A 31 -32.54 8.01 3.52
C GLY A 31 -31.46 9.05 3.26
N GLU A 32 -30.37 8.96 4.00
CA GLU A 32 -29.20 9.80 3.79
C GLU A 32 -28.51 9.45 2.47
N VAL A 33 -28.15 10.46 1.70
CA VAL A 33 -27.32 10.34 0.49
C VAL A 33 -25.98 11.00 0.77
N ARG A 34 -24.91 10.21 0.72
CA ARG A 34 -23.54 10.72 0.92
C ARG A 34 -22.66 10.35 -0.25
N LYS A 35 -21.89 11.30 -0.75
CA LYS A 35 -20.78 11.02 -1.66
C LYS A 35 -19.56 10.70 -0.79
N ILE A 36 -19.00 9.52 -0.96
CA ILE A 36 -17.78 9.11 -0.27
C ILE A 36 -16.66 8.94 -1.31
N LYS A 37 -15.47 9.42 -0.96
CA LYS A 37 -14.25 9.11 -1.68
C LYS A 37 -13.58 7.96 -0.94
N VAL A 38 -13.48 6.83 -1.62
CA VAL A 38 -12.78 5.66 -1.08
C VAL A 38 -11.38 5.63 -1.66
N GLU A 39 -10.39 5.60 -0.81
CA GLU A 39 -8.98 5.47 -1.20
C GLU A 39 -8.41 4.19 -0.61
N LEU A 40 -7.93 3.30 -1.48
CA LEU A 40 -7.23 2.09 -1.05
C LEU A 40 -5.79 2.48 -0.73
N ARG A 41 -5.42 2.46 0.56
CA ARG A 41 -4.12 2.97 1.02
C ARG A 41 -2.98 1.96 0.98
N MET A 42 -3.25 0.67 1.00
CA MET A 42 -2.21 -0.35 1.10
C MET A 42 -2.00 -1.06 -0.24
N LEU A 43 -0.79 -0.99 -0.77
CA LEU A 43 -0.38 -1.66 -2.00
C LEU A 43 0.35 -2.97 -1.72
N ALA A 44 1.30 -2.94 -0.79
CA ALA A 44 2.13 -4.08 -0.44
C ALA A 44 2.68 -3.94 0.98
N ASP A 45 2.97 -5.08 1.62
CA ASP A 45 3.65 -5.12 2.90
C ASP A 45 5.16 -4.91 2.74
N VAL A 46 5.74 -5.44 1.66
CA VAL A 46 7.18 -5.37 1.36
C VAL A 46 7.39 -4.70 0.02
N GLY A 47 8.26 -3.70 -0.02
CA GLY A 47 8.72 -3.06 -1.26
C GLY A 47 10.11 -3.57 -1.65
N LEU A 48 10.25 -4.14 -2.88
CA LEU A 48 11.56 -4.49 -3.42
C LEU A 48 12.21 -3.26 -4.04
N VAL A 49 13.42 -2.94 -3.60
CA VAL A 49 14.24 -1.85 -4.13
C VAL A 49 15.60 -2.37 -4.57
N GLY A 50 16.24 -1.68 -5.47
CA GLY A 50 17.56 -2.07 -5.98
C GLY A 50 17.78 -1.59 -7.40
N MET A 51 19.02 -1.61 -7.86
CA MET A 51 19.43 -1.23 -9.20
C MET A 51 18.72 -2.04 -10.31
N PRO A 52 18.68 -1.58 -11.57
CA PRO A 52 18.23 -2.40 -12.67
C PRO A 52 19.05 -3.70 -12.77
N SER A 53 18.45 -4.75 -13.29
CA SER A 53 19.09 -6.06 -13.55
C SER A 53 19.64 -6.82 -12.33
N VAL A 54 19.37 -6.36 -11.08
CA VAL A 54 19.77 -7.08 -9.85
C VAL A 54 18.93 -8.33 -9.56
N GLY A 55 17.83 -8.51 -10.30
CA GLY A 55 16.96 -9.69 -10.19
C GLY A 55 15.70 -9.52 -9.35
N LYS A 56 15.20 -8.28 -9.15
CA LYS A 56 13.95 -8.01 -8.40
C LYS A 56 12.76 -8.78 -8.96
N SER A 57 12.48 -8.61 -10.24
CA SER A 57 11.33 -9.26 -10.91
C SER A 57 11.49 -10.78 -10.99
N THR A 58 12.74 -11.26 -11.11
CA THR A 58 13.04 -12.70 -11.04
C THR A 58 12.72 -13.23 -9.65
N LEU A 59 13.21 -12.57 -8.60
CA LEU A 59 12.91 -12.95 -7.22
C LEU A 59 11.40 -12.99 -6.99
N LEU A 60 10.69 -11.92 -7.37
CA LEU A 60 9.24 -11.84 -7.22
C LEU A 60 8.53 -13.02 -7.90
N SER A 61 8.90 -13.35 -9.13
CA SER A 61 8.29 -14.46 -9.87
C SER A 61 8.55 -15.83 -9.25
N MET A 62 9.71 -16.01 -8.59
CA MET A 62 10.09 -17.28 -7.98
C MET A 62 9.46 -17.51 -6.60
N ILE A 63 9.19 -16.45 -5.83
CA ILE A 63 8.64 -16.56 -4.46
C ILE A 63 7.13 -16.45 -4.41
N THR A 64 6.47 -16.05 -5.49
CA THR A 64 5.00 -15.88 -5.52
C THR A 64 4.29 -17.17 -5.94
N ASN A 65 3.14 -17.43 -5.29
CA ASN A 65 2.33 -18.63 -5.57
C ASN A 65 1.57 -18.60 -6.91
N ALA A 66 1.46 -17.44 -7.51
CA ALA A 66 0.81 -17.21 -8.81
C ALA A 66 1.64 -16.18 -9.59
N ASN A 67 1.48 -16.16 -10.91
CA ASN A 67 2.12 -15.15 -11.73
C ASN A 67 1.88 -13.75 -11.17
N PRO A 68 2.94 -12.95 -10.97
CA PRO A 68 2.81 -11.59 -10.50
C PRO A 68 1.80 -10.81 -11.36
N LYS A 69 0.90 -10.10 -10.72
CA LYS A 69 -0.08 -9.29 -11.44
C LYS A 69 0.44 -7.88 -11.60
N ILE A 70 0.42 -7.40 -12.84
CA ILE A 70 0.66 -5.99 -13.13
C ILE A 70 -0.55 -5.21 -12.63
N ALA A 71 -0.35 -4.37 -11.64
CA ALA A 71 -1.41 -3.52 -11.13
C ALA A 71 -1.43 -2.19 -11.89
N SER A 72 -2.42 -2.01 -12.77
CA SER A 72 -2.63 -0.75 -13.50
C SER A 72 -3.34 0.25 -12.60
N TYR A 73 -2.62 1.20 -12.04
CA TYR A 73 -3.20 2.31 -11.32
C TYR A 73 -3.29 3.52 -12.23
N HIS A 74 -4.48 4.10 -12.36
CA HIS A 74 -4.74 5.28 -13.21
C HIS A 74 -3.88 6.52 -12.88
N PHE A 75 -3.16 6.48 -11.76
CA PHE A 75 -2.31 7.57 -11.29
C PHE A 75 -0.81 7.25 -11.33
N THR A 76 -0.40 6.08 -11.86
CA THR A 76 1.02 5.71 -12.03
C THR A 76 1.32 5.46 -13.49
N THR A 77 2.42 6.02 -14.00
CA THR A 77 2.97 5.67 -15.32
C THR A 77 3.75 4.37 -15.31
N LEU A 78 4.28 4.00 -14.15
CA LEU A 78 4.97 2.75 -13.91
C LEU A 78 4.05 1.87 -13.08
N SER A 79 3.64 0.74 -13.64
CA SER A 79 2.78 -0.21 -12.95
C SER A 79 3.65 -1.16 -12.12
N PRO A 80 3.49 -1.21 -10.79
CA PRO A 80 4.22 -2.15 -9.96
C PRO A 80 3.75 -3.58 -10.25
N ASN A 81 4.68 -4.53 -10.22
CA ASN A 81 4.35 -5.94 -10.20
C ASN A 81 4.09 -6.37 -8.76
N LEU A 82 2.90 -6.89 -8.50
CA LEU A 82 2.50 -7.36 -7.18
C LEU A 82 2.48 -8.89 -7.13
N GLY A 83 2.98 -9.43 -6.04
CA GLY A 83 2.92 -10.86 -5.78
C GLY A 83 2.47 -11.17 -4.35
N VAL A 84 1.65 -12.21 -4.21
CA VAL A 84 1.27 -12.75 -2.90
C VAL A 84 2.21 -13.89 -2.57
N VAL A 85 2.84 -13.81 -1.41
CA VAL A 85 3.77 -14.81 -0.89
C VAL A 85 3.18 -15.47 0.32
N THR A 86 3.32 -16.78 0.43
CA THR A 86 2.86 -17.57 1.57
C THR A 86 4.04 -18.16 2.31
N THR A 87 4.14 -17.91 3.60
CA THR A 87 5.17 -18.53 4.47
C THR A 87 4.85 -20.01 4.74
N LYS A 88 5.79 -20.74 5.33
CA LYS A 88 5.58 -22.13 5.80
C LYS A 88 4.48 -22.24 6.85
N GLU A 89 4.23 -21.18 7.61
CA GLU A 89 3.13 -21.09 8.58
C GLU A 89 1.79 -20.68 7.99
N HIS A 90 1.66 -20.68 6.65
CA HIS A 90 0.46 -20.23 5.92
C HIS A 90 0.08 -18.75 6.14
N TYR A 91 1.02 -17.91 6.55
CA TYR A 91 0.83 -16.47 6.60
C TYR A 91 1.05 -15.88 5.21
N ASN A 92 0.11 -15.03 4.76
CA ASN A 92 0.17 -14.37 3.46
C ASN A 92 0.55 -12.92 3.61
N TYR A 93 1.47 -12.44 2.77
CA TYR A 93 1.83 -11.04 2.65
C TYR A 93 2.06 -10.66 1.19
N VAL A 94 1.98 -9.37 0.89
CA VAL A 94 2.08 -8.84 -0.47
C VAL A 94 3.45 -8.19 -0.66
N ILE A 95 4.12 -8.55 -1.75
CA ILE A 95 5.37 -7.92 -2.18
C ILE A 95 5.12 -7.12 -3.46
N ALA A 96 5.70 -5.93 -3.53
CA ALA A 96 5.71 -5.11 -4.73
C ALA A 96 7.13 -4.97 -5.28
N ASP A 97 7.31 -5.27 -6.57
CA ASP A 97 8.48 -4.84 -7.32
C ASP A 97 8.27 -3.38 -7.72
N LEU A 98 9.17 -2.53 -7.28
CA LEU A 98 9.09 -1.08 -7.43
C LEU A 98 10.08 -0.63 -8.51
N PRO A 99 9.70 -0.66 -9.80
CA PRO A 99 10.56 -0.23 -10.89
C PRO A 99 10.72 1.29 -10.88
N GLY A 100 11.89 1.79 -11.32
CA GLY A 100 12.06 3.22 -11.63
C GLY A 100 12.54 4.11 -10.49
N LEU A 101 13.15 3.57 -9.42
CA LEU A 101 13.80 4.39 -8.39
C LEU A 101 15.04 5.15 -8.93
N ILE A 102 15.66 4.72 -10.02
CA ILE A 102 17.03 5.13 -10.41
C ILE A 102 17.10 6.12 -11.57
N GLU A 103 16.06 6.28 -12.39
CA GLU A 103 16.13 7.19 -13.54
C GLU A 103 15.35 8.48 -13.31
N GLY A 104 15.97 9.48 -12.63
CA GLY A 104 15.44 10.84 -12.58
C GLY A 104 14.13 11.03 -11.79
N ALA A 105 13.77 10.11 -10.91
CA ALA A 105 12.57 10.23 -10.09
C ALA A 105 12.60 11.48 -9.18
N SER A 106 13.79 11.98 -8.84
CA SER A 106 14.00 13.20 -8.05
C SER A 106 13.99 14.48 -8.90
N GLU A 107 14.13 14.41 -10.24
CA GLU A 107 14.27 15.57 -11.11
C GLU A 107 12.95 16.05 -11.75
N GLY A 108 11.86 16.02 -11.03
CA GLY A 108 10.78 16.99 -11.31
C GLY A 108 9.73 16.64 -12.36
N THR A 109 9.63 15.43 -12.91
CA THR A 109 8.55 15.09 -13.85
C THR A 109 7.28 14.56 -13.17
N GLY A 110 6.95 15.00 -11.97
CA GLY A 110 5.63 14.78 -11.31
C GLY A 110 5.14 13.33 -11.14
N LEU A 111 5.72 12.40 -11.84
CA LEU A 111 5.31 10.99 -11.95
C LEU A 111 5.97 10.11 -10.90
N GLY A 112 7.23 10.39 -10.54
CA GLY A 112 7.96 9.69 -9.48
C GLY A 112 7.36 9.93 -8.09
N HIS A 113 6.91 11.14 -7.79
CA HIS A 113 6.36 11.50 -6.48
C HIS A 113 5.10 10.72 -6.08
N LYS A 114 4.20 10.44 -7.02
CA LYS A 114 3.00 9.65 -6.71
C LYS A 114 3.32 8.19 -6.44
N PHE A 115 4.28 7.65 -7.19
CA PHE A 115 4.71 6.27 -7.03
C PHE A 115 5.49 6.05 -5.73
N LEU A 116 6.36 6.98 -5.37
CA LEU A 116 7.17 6.92 -4.15
C LEU A 116 6.31 7.06 -2.87
N LYS A 117 5.14 7.74 -2.92
CA LYS A 117 4.13 7.69 -1.85
C LYS A 117 3.64 6.26 -1.56
N HIS A 118 3.73 5.36 -2.51
CA HIS A 118 3.37 3.95 -2.28
C HIS A 118 4.45 3.19 -1.52
N ILE A 119 5.73 3.55 -1.72
CA ILE A 119 6.84 2.98 -0.93
C ILE A 119 6.72 3.41 0.54
N GLU A 120 6.33 4.64 0.81
CA GLU A 120 6.08 5.10 2.18
C GLU A 120 5.02 4.26 2.90
N ARG A 121 4.16 3.60 2.16
CA ARG A 121 3.07 2.76 2.68
C ARG A 121 3.46 1.30 2.89
N THR A 122 4.62 0.86 2.43
CA THR A 122 5.12 -0.49 2.74
C THR A 122 5.65 -0.55 4.16
N LYS A 123 5.51 -1.71 4.81
CA LYS A 123 6.04 -1.93 6.17
C LYS A 123 7.55 -2.11 6.17
N ILE A 124 8.07 -2.81 5.16
CA ILE A 124 9.45 -3.25 5.06
C ILE A 124 10.01 -2.90 3.70
N ILE A 125 11.27 -2.54 3.65
CA ILE A 125 12.05 -2.36 2.42
C ILE A 125 12.99 -3.55 2.28
N ALA A 126 12.87 -4.31 1.20
CA ALA A 126 13.79 -5.37 0.81
C ALA A 126 14.72 -4.84 -0.28
N HIS A 127 15.95 -4.57 0.09
CA HIS A 127 16.98 -4.01 -0.78
C HIS A 127 17.80 -5.14 -1.41
N ILE A 128 17.62 -5.32 -2.72
CA ILE A 128 18.28 -6.39 -3.49
C ILE A 128 19.52 -5.84 -4.19
N ILE A 129 20.64 -6.54 -4.01
CA ILE A 129 21.94 -6.15 -4.55
C ILE A 129 22.52 -7.30 -5.35
N ASP A 130 23.08 -6.99 -6.53
CA ASP A 130 23.82 -7.94 -7.35
C ASP A 130 25.24 -8.09 -6.84
N MET A 131 25.55 -9.23 -6.19
CA MET A 131 26.90 -9.51 -5.68
C MET A 131 27.85 -9.98 -6.76
N SER A 132 27.35 -10.37 -7.94
CA SER A 132 28.20 -10.85 -9.02
C SER A 132 28.97 -9.75 -9.76
N SER A 133 28.53 -8.50 -9.63
CA SER A 133 29.01 -7.36 -10.42
C SER A 133 28.88 -7.60 -11.94
N SER A 134 27.84 -8.33 -12.37
CA SER A 134 27.63 -8.72 -13.76
C SER A 134 27.52 -7.53 -14.73
N GLU A 135 27.10 -6.38 -14.22
CA GLU A 135 27.00 -5.11 -14.96
C GLU A 135 28.24 -4.22 -14.78
N GLY A 136 29.32 -4.73 -14.16
CA GLY A 136 30.54 -3.97 -13.89
C GLY A 136 30.44 -2.92 -12.77
N ARG A 137 29.35 -2.93 -11.99
CA ARG A 137 29.13 -2.01 -10.86
C ARG A 137 29.61 -2.61 -9.53
N ASP A 138 30.06 -1.74 -8.61
CA ASP A 138 30.41 -2.14 -7.24
C ASP A 138 29.12 -2.32 -6.40
N PRO A 139 28.89 -3.47 -5.76
CA PRO A 139 27.69 -3.71 -4.95
C PRO A 139 27.50 -2.70 -3.81
N TYR A 140 28.58 -2.18 -3.24
CA TYR A 140 28.50 -1.19 -2.17
C TYR A 140 28.11 0.19 -2.70
N GLU A 141 28.60 0.58 -3.87
CA GLU A 141 28.19 1.83 -4.52
C GLU A 141 26.71 1.76 -4.91
N ASP A 142 26.26 0.66 -5.50
CA ASP A 142 24.85 0.42 -5.81
C ASP A 142 23.95 0.56 -4.55
N TYR A 143 24.39 0.00 -3.44
CA TYR A 143 23.71 0.13 -2.15
C TYR A 143 23.58 1.59 -1.70
N LEU A 144 24.67 2.36 -1.78
CA LEU A 144 24.67 3.76 -1.37
C LEU A 144 23.79 4.63 -2.25
N ILE A 145 23.81 4.41 -3.58
CA ILE A 145 23.01 5.16 -4.55
C ILE A 145 21.53 5.00 -4.22
N ILE A 146 21.06 3.76 -4.04
CA ILE A 146 19.67 3.51 -3.71
C ILE A 146 19.27 4.16 -2.39
N ARG A 147 20.12 4.08 -1.37
CA ARG A 147 19.83 4.73 -0.09
C ARG A 147 19.75 6.25 -0.18
N GLN A 148 20.63 6.86 -0.97
CA GLN A 148 20.57 8.30 -1.22
C GLN A 148 19.29 8.71 -1.96
N GLU A 149 18.84 7.90 -2.90
CA GLU A 149 17.57 8.15 -3.60
C GLU A 149 16.36 8.04 -2.66
N LEU A 150 16.32 7.01 -1.82
CA LEU A 150 15.28 6.87 -0.80
C LEU A 150 15.28 8.05 0.17
N GLU A 151 16.45 8.53 0.59
CA GLU A 151 16.61 9.69 1.49
C GLU A 151 16.12 10.98 0.84
N LYS A 152 16.55 11.24 -0.41
CA LYS A 152 16.11 12.43 -1.17
C LYS A 152 14.60 12.48 -1.34
N PHE A 153 13.98 11.31 -1.47
CA PHE A 153 12.54 11.25 -1.62
C PHE A 153 11.82 11.50 -0.29
N SER A 154 12.14 10.75 0.74
CA SER A 154 11.56 10.90 2.08
C SER A 154 12.52 10.35 3.13
N PRO A 155 12.99 11.18 4.05
CA PRO A 155 13.80 10.73 5.18
C PRO A 155 13.09 9.66 6.03
N LYS A 156 11.75 9.61 5.99
CA LYS A 156 10.94 8.59 6.69
C LYS A 156 11.24 7.18 6.19
N LEU A 157 11.64 7.03 4.92
CA LEU A 157 11.97 5.73 4.34
C LEU A 157 13.24 5.12 4.94
N LEU A 158 14.20 5.93 5.36
CA LEU A 158 15.40 5.45 6.02
C LEU A 158 15.14 4.90 7.43
N ASN A 159 14.03 5.29 8.05
CA ASN A 159 13.62 4.81 9.36
C ASN A 159 12.85 3.49 9.29
N LYS A 160 12.44 3.07 8.10
CA LYS A 160 11.78 1.77 7.90
C LYS A 160 12.74 0.62 8.10
N GLN A 161 12.19 -0.52 8.48
CA GLN A 161 12.96 -1.73 8.58
C GLN A 161 13.44 -2.16 7.20
N GLU A 162 14.76 -2.19 7.03
CA GLU A 162 15.44 -2.56 5.79
C GLU A 162 16.08 -3.94 5.93
N ILE A 163 15.83 -4.81 4.97
CA ILE A 163 16.52 -6.09 4.81
C ILE A 163 17.39 -6.00 3.56
N ILE A 164 18.65 -6.41 3.70
CA ILE A 164 19.60 -6.46 2.59
C ILE A 164 19.65 -7.88 2.05
N ILE A 165 19.38 -8.02 0.76
CA ILE A 165 19.38 -9.29 0.05
C ILE A 165 20.50 -9.30 -0.98
N ALA A 166 21.51 -10.14 -0.74
CA ALA A 166 22.61 -10.40 -1.65
C ALA A 166 22.17 -11.45 -2.68
N ASN A 167 21.90 -11.03 -3.89
CA ASN A 167 21.44 -11.91 -4.98
C ASN A 167 22.58 -12.30 -5.91
N LYS A 168 22.32 -13.31 -6.76
CA LYS A 168 23.24 -13.93 -7.73
C LYS A 168 24.45 -14.62 -7.07
N MET A 169 24.19 -15.22 -5.89
CA MET A 169 25.24 -15.95 -5.17
C MET A 169 25.72 -17.24 -5.83
N ASP A 170 25.07 -17.65 -6.91
CA ASP A 170 25.48 -18.74 -7.80
C ASP A 170 26.72 -18.42 -8.64
N LEU A 171 27.07 -17.16 -8.79
CA LEU A 171 28.21 -16.72 -9.59
C LEU A 171 29.52 -16.68 -8.77
N PRO A 172 30.66 -17.04 -9.36
CA PRO A 172 31.92 -17.25 -8.64
C PRO A 172 32.45 -15.97 -7.96
N THR A 173 32.25 -14.81 -8.57
CA THR A 173 32.70 -13.51 -8.04
C THR A 173 31.87 -13.02 -6.85
N ALA A 174 30.67 -13.56 -6.67
CA ALA A 174 29.71 -13.08 -5.67
C ALA A 174 30.21 -13.22 -4.22
N LYS A 175 30.90 -14.32 -3.92
CA LYS A 175 31.42 -14.59 -2.55
C LYS A 175 32.47 -13.56 -2.12
N GLU A 176 33.41 -13.24 -2.99
CA GLU A 176 34.46 -12.25 -2.71
C GLU A 176 33.85 -10.85 -2.51
N ASN A 177 32.94 -10.47 -3.39
CA ASN A 177 32.23 -9.18 -3.30
C ASN A 177 31.38 -9.10 -2.03
N LEU A 178 30.73 -10.18 -1.65
CA LEU A 178 29.93 -10.24 -0.42
C LEU A 178 30.80 -10.01 0.84
N GLU A 179 31.97 -10.61 0.92
CA GLU A 179 32.89 -10.41 2.05
C GLU A 179 33.30 -8.93 2.15
N LYS A 180 33.67 -8.32 1.02
CA LYS A 180 34.00 -6.88 0.95
C LYS A 180 32.80 -6.01 1.34
N PHE A 181 31.59 -6.39 0.90
CA PHE A 181 30.37 -5.70 1.21
C PHE A 181 30.04 -5.76 2.70
N LYS A 182 30.09 -6.96 3.31
CA LYS A 182 29.83 -7.17 4.74
C LYS A 182 30.78 -6.38 5.65
N GLN A 183 32.02 -6.18 5.23
CA GLN A 183 32.99 -5.37 6.00
C GLN A 183 32.62 -3.87 6.04
N LYS A 184 31.93 -3.38 4.99
CA LYS A 184 31.53 -1.98 4.88
C LYS A 184 30.14 -1.70 5.48
N VAL A 185 29.26 -2.71 5.45
CA VAL A 185 27.87 -2.58 5.89
C VAL A 185 27.67 -3.38 7.18
N ASN A 186 27.50 -2.67 8.28
CA ASN A 186 27.27 -3.30 9.60
C ASN A 186 25.78 -3.66 9.79
N LYS A 187 25.25 -4.47 8.86
CA LYS A 187 23.86 -4.98 8.89
C LYS A 187 23.84 -6.44 8.47
N GLU A 188 22.79 -7.14 8.85
CA GLU A 188 22.55 -8.51 8.41
C GLU A 188 22.25 -8.55 6.91
N VAL A 189 22.92 -9.48 6.20
CA VAL A 189 22.82 -9.66 4.75
C VAL A 189 22.42 -11.08 4.47
N TYR A 190 21.30 -11.26 3.77
CA TYR A 190 20.73 -12.55 3.37
C TYR A 190 21.21 -12.94 1.98
N GLU A 191 21.88 -14.08 1.90
CA GLU A 191 22.47 -14.61 0.67
C GLU A 191 21.46 -15.47 -0.07
N ILE A 192 21.16 -15.12 -1.34
CA ILE A 192 20.25 -15.88 -2.17
C ILE A 192 20.77 -16.03 -3.60
N SER A 193 20.21 -16.99 -4.32
CA SER A 193 20.18 -16.97 -5.79
C SER A 193 18.74 -17.15 -6.25
N ALA A 194 18.17 -16.09 -6.80
CA ALA A 194 16.82 -16.12 -7.35
C ALA A 194 16.72 -17.08 -8.56
N LEU A 195 17.80 -17.23 -9.32
CA LEU A 195 17.84 -18.10 -10.50
C LEU A 195 17.86 -19.59 -10.12
N THR A 196 18.65 -19.96 -9.11
CA THR A 196 18.81 -21.37 -8.70
C THR A 196 17.92 -21.79 -7.53
N ASN A 197 17.04 -20.91 -7.06
CA ASN A 197 16.18 -21.10 -5.88
C ASN A 197 16.94 -21.28 -4.55
N GLN A 198 18.20 -20.89 -4.50
CA GLN A 198 19.01 -21.05 -3.29
C GLN A 198 18.52 -20.06 -2.20
N ASN A 199 18.25 -20.59 -1.00
CA ASN A 199 17.87 -19.85 0.21
C ASN A 199 16.60 -19.00 0.10
N LEU A 200 15.75 -19.19 -0.92
CA LEU A 200 14.51 -18.45 -1.07
C LEU A 200 13.53 -18.69 0.09
N ASP A 201 13.46 -19.92 0.57
CA ASP A 201 12.63 -20.29 1.74
C ASP A 201 12.99 -19.49 2.99
N ILE A 202 14.28 -19.19 3.17
CA ILE A 202 14.75 -18.42 4.33
C ILE A 202 14.20 -17.01 4.23
N ILE A 203 14.39 -16.35 3.09
CA ILE A 203 13.96 -14.97 2.92
C ILE A 203 12.43 -14.83 2.96
N ILE A 204 11.68 -15.80 2.43
CA ILE A 204 10.21 -15.84 2.52
C ILE A 204 9.75 -15.80 3.97
N ASN A 205 10.33 -16.64 4.83
CA ASN A 205 9.92 -16.71 6.22
C ASN A 205 10.40 -15.49 7.03
N VAL A 206 11.63 -15.03 6.80
CA VAL A 206 12.17 -13.83 7.48
C VAL A 206 11.33 -12.59 7.15
N LEU A 207 10.99 -12.38 5.87
CA LEU A 207 10.10 -11.28 5.48
C LEU A 207 8.71 -11.42 6.10
N GLY A 208 8.14 -12.62 6.11
CA GLY A 208 6.85 -12.89 6.73
C GLY A 208 6.82 -12.60 8.22
N ASP A 209 7.83 -13.02 8.95
CA ASP A 209 7.95 -12.78 10.40
C ASP A 209 8.08 -11.28 10.71
N LEU A 210 8.85 -10.56 9.90
CA LEU A 210 9.01 -9.13 10.07
C LEU A 210 7.73 -8.37 9.76
N VAL A 211 7.03 -8.74 8.67
CA VAL A 211 5.72 -8.13 8.34
C VAL A 211 4.70 -8.36 9.46
N LYS A 212 4.67 -9.57 10.03
CA LYS A 212 3.78 -9.94 11.14
C LYS A 212 4.06 -9.13 12.42
N ASN A 213 5.34 -8.85 12.68
CA ASN A 213 5.78 -8.16 13.89
C ASN A 213 5.83 -6.64 13.75
N THR A 214 5.78 -6.10 12.52
CA THR A 214 5.78 -4.67 12.28
C THR A 214 4.35 -4.13 12.37
N PRO A 215 4.05 -3.21 13.30
CA PRO A 215 2.72 -2.61 13.42
C PRO A 215 2.36 -1.82 12.16
N GLU A 216 1.06 -1.72 11.87
CA GLU A 216 0.59 -0.85 10.81
C GLU A 216 0.81 0.62 11.20
N GLU A 217 1.63 1.32 10.44
CA GLU A 217 1.71 2.77 10.55
C GLU A 217 0.44 3.39 9.96
N VAL A 218 -0.34 4.04 10.79
CA VAL A 218 -1.45 4.88 10.33
C VAL A 218 -0.85 6.17 9.79
N LEU A 219 -0.54 6.18 8.50
CA LEU A 219 -0.11 7.40 7.82
C LEU A 219 -1.34 8.31 7.65
N TYR A 220 -1.45 9.29 8.53
CA TYR A 220 -2.35 10.42 8.29
C TYR A 220 -1.66 11.29 7.23
N ASP A 221 -2.29 11.45 6.05
CA ASP A 221 -1.89 12.51 5.14
C ASP A 221 -2.19 13.84 5.84
N GLU A 222 -1.16 14.57 6.24
CA GLU A 222 -1.26 15.91 6.83
C GLU A 222 -1.92 16.92 5.87
N ASP A 223 -2.03 16.58 4.58
CA ASP A 223 -2.72 17.35 3.54
C ASP A 223 -4.25 17.19 3.54
N ILE A 224 -4.80 16.29 4.32
CA ILE A 224 -6.23 16.32 4.61
C ILE A 224 -6.42 17.36 5.73
N GLN A 225 -6.43 18.64 5.36
CA GLN A 225 -7.22 19.60 6.12
C GLN A 225 -8.59 18.97 6.24
N GLU A 226 -8.87 18.42 7.41
CA GLU A 226 -10.20 18.01 7.79
C GLU A 226 -11.10 19.24 7.69
N SER A 227 -11.58 19.52 6.48
CA SER A 227 -12.77 20.32 6.35
C SER A 227 -13.92 19.46 6.89
N HIS A 228 -13.90 19.25 8.21
CA HIS A 228 -15.09 18.85 8.91
C HIS A 228 -16.08 20.01 8.77
N VAL A 229 -16.76 20.05 7.63
CA VAL A 229 -17.97 20.84 7.53
C VAL A 229 -18.96 20.11 8.42
N LEU A 230 -18.98 20.54 9.68
CA LEU A 230 -19.98 20.12 10.64
C LEU A 230 -21.30 20.72 10.16
N TYR A 231 -22.01 20.02 9.29
CA TYR A 231 -23.38 20.38 8.96
C TYR A 231 -24.22 20.12 10.21
N LYS A 232 -24.31 21.15 11.08
CA LYS A 232 -25.36 21.23 12.08
C LYS A 232 -26.65 21.40 11.30
N PHE A 233 -27.43 20.34 11.21
CA PHE A 233 -28.76 20.40 10.69
C PHE A 233 -29.56 21.36 11.58
N LYS A 234 -29.78 22.62 11.09
CA LYS A 234 -30.77 23.48 11.68
C LYS A 234 -32.11 22.83 11.38
N LYS A 235 -32.74 22.30 12.42
CA LYS A 235 -34.10 21.77 12.35
C LYS A 235 -34.99 22.98 12.09
N GLU A 236 -35.12 23.40 10.84
CA GLU A 236 -36.15 24.37 10.46
C GLU A 236 -37.49 23.70 10.67
N LYS A 237 -38.38 24.39 11.37
CA LYS A 237 -39.75 23.87 11.54
C LYS A 237 -40.36 23.75 10.16
N PRO A 238 -40.94 22.60 9.79
CA PRO A 238 -41.42 22.34 8.42
C PRO A 238 -42.58 23.22 7.96
N PHE A 239 -43.14 24.04 8.85
CA PHE A 239 -44.20 25.01 8.51
C PHE A 239 -44.33 26.04 9.62
N THR A 240 -44.77 27.22 9.23
CA THR A 240 -45.18 28.31 10.15
C THR A 240 -46.69 28.47 10.01
N ILE A 241 -47.41 28.37 11.14
CA ILE A 241 -48.83 28.65 11.15
C ILE A 241 -49.01 30.14 11.35
N ILE A 242 -49.59 30.82 10.37
CA ILE A 242 -50.03 32.20 10.48
C ILE A 242 -51.54 32.18 10.70
N LYS A 243 -51.98 32.73 11.85
CA LYS A 243 -53.40 32.91 12.16
C LYS A 243 -53.82 34.24 11.53
N GLU A 244 -54.64 34.22 10.51
CA GLU A 244 -55.31 35.44 10.00
C GLU A 244 -56.59 35.63 10.83
N ASP A 245 -56.68 36.75 11.57
CA ASP A 245 -57.89 37.16 12.23
C ASP A 245 -58.77 37.86 11.18
N HIS A 246 -59.98 37.34 11.00
CA HIS A 246 -61.08 38.01 10.24
C HIS A 246 -61.91 38.82 11.17
#